data_f065660ffc884fca45748f89a97d4667
#
_entry.id   f065660ffc884fca45748f89a97d4667
#
_cell.length_a   1.000
_cell.length_b   1.000
_cell.length_c   1.000
_cell.angle_alpha   90.00
_cell.angle_beta   90.00
_cell.angle_gamma   90.00
#
_symmetry.space_group_name_H-M   'P 1'
#
loop_
_entity.id
_entity.type
_entity.pdbx_description
1 polymer ?
#
loop_
_entity_poly.entity_id
_entity_poly.type
_entity_poly.pdbx_seq_one_letter_code
_entity_poly.pdbx_strand_id
1 'polypeptide(L)'
;MIRKPFIRLFLTLLLAIVLWGCPKKVVVTPPTIENPIVKILDSFSTVESLHARTSMRVDTVRNGEEMKVLLNGYLLYQKPNQLRLLGYHPLGMGLFDAIYLDGEFFLLIPFQKRAYTGEVSEFEDLIEKAGPIEIQLERPEGSEIPHRIRINVIEKETRIEIRLKDPSINSSLPEDSFRWVVPEGVEVKPLAQLLRKKRLR
;
A
#
# COMPACT_ATOMS: atom_id res chain seq x y z
N MET A 1 10.32 -16.81 65.88
CA MET A 1 11.62 -16.10 65.69
C MET A 1 12.20 -16.49 64.34
N ILE A 2 11.97 -15.69 63.31
CA ILE A 2 12.50 -15.94 61.95
C ILE A 2 13.94 -15.48 61.93
N ARG A 3 14.87 -16.42 61.65
CA ARG A 3 16.32 -16.17 61.72
C ARG A 3 16.78 -15.15 60.66
N LYS A 4 17.40 -14.07 61.14
CA LYS A 4 17.94 -12.95 60.34
C LYS A 4 18.82 -13.36 59.13
N PRO A 5 19.48 -14.51 59.03
CA PRO A 5 20.26 -14.91 57.86
C PRO A 5 19.38 -15.25 56.64
N PHE A 6 18.14 -15.76 56.83
CA PHE A 6 17.27 -16.14 55.72
C PHE A 6 16.75 -14.91 54.92
N ILE A 7 16.51 -13.79 55.58
CA ILE A 7 16.08 -12.56 54.97
C ILE A 7 17.20 -11.96 54.11
N ARG A 8 18.45 -12.05 54.55
CA ARG A 8 19.59 -11.54 53.78
C ARG A 8 19.83 -12.37 52.49
N LEU A 9 19.70 -13.69 52.58
CA LEU A 9 19.84 -14.57 51.42
C LEU A 9 18.74 -14.34 50.37
N PHE A 10 17.51 -14.13 50.84
CA PHE A 10 16.38 -13.82 49.94
C PHE A 10 16.53 -12.47 49.24
N LEU A 11 17.06 -11.47 49.97
CA LEU A 11 17.25 -10.11 49.40
C LEU A 11 18.38 -10.11 48.36
N THR A 12 19.46 -10.86 48.54
CA THR A 12 20.54 -10.98 47.56
C THR A 12 20.13 -11.75 46.31
N LEU A 13 19.29 -12.78 46.47
CA LEU A 13 18.74 -13.54 45.33
C LEU A 13 17.79 -12.67 44.49
N LEU A 14 16.96 -11.85 45.15
CA LEU A 14 16.04 -10.93 44.45
C LEU A 14 16.79 -9.82 43.69
N LEU A 15 17.90 -9.32 44.27
CA LEU A 15 18.76 -8.33 43.63
C LEU A 15 19.49 -8.89 42.40
N ALA A 16 19.89 -10.15 42.41
CA ALA A 16 20.52 -10.83 41.28
C ALA A 16 19.59 -11.01 40.07
N ILE A 17 18.29 -11.26 40.32
CA ILE A 17 17.28 -11.43 39.28
C ILE A 17 16.99 -10.08 38.57
N VAL A 18 17.00 -8.95 39.30
CA VAL A 18 16.79 -7.63 38.74
C VAL A 18 17.95 -7.15 37.85
N LEU A 19 19.18 -7.62 38.14
CA LEU A 19 20.36 -7.22 37.37
C LEU A 19 20.60 -8.05 36.08
N TRP A 20 19.89 -9.17 35.88
CA TRP A 20 19.99 -9.98 34.67
C TRP A 20 18.97 -9.61 33.59
N GLY A 21 18.07 -8.70 33.87
CA GLY A 21 17.14 -8.11 32.89
C GLY A 21 17.80 -6.99 32.07
N CYS A 22 18.86 -7.26 31.29
CA CYS A 22 19.25 -6.30 30.25
C CYS A 22 18.11 -6.17 29.23
N PRO A 23 17.44 -5.01 29.12
CA PRO A 23 16.55 -4.79 28.01
C PRO A 23 17.39 -4.83 26.75
N LYS A 24 17.18 -5.84 25.89
CA LYS A 24 17.68 -5.79 24.51
C LYS A 24 17.20 -4.47 23.94
N LYS A 25 18.12 -3.53 23.70
CA LYS A 25 17.84 -2.37 22.87
C LYS A 25 17.37 -2.91 21.53
N VAL A 26 16.05 -2.86 21.30
CA VAL A 26 15.51 -3.01 19.97
C VAL A 26 16.09 -1.84 19.19
N VAL A 27 17.10 -2.11 18.37
CA VAL A 27 17.57 -1.15 17.37
C VAL A 27 16.40 -1.02 16.41
N VAL A 28 15.58 0.00 16.61
CA VAL A 28 14.60 0.43 15.63
C VAL A 28 15.44 1.01 14.51
N THR A 29 15.78 0.16 13.52
CA THR A 29 16.30 0.63 12.25
C THR A 29 15.24 1.60 11.71
N PRO A 30 15.60 2.85 11.36
CA PRO A 30 14.63 3.76 10.75
C PRO A 30 14.06 3.01 9.54
N PRO A 31 12.74 3.05 9.31
CA PRO A 31 12.14 2.39 8.17
C PRO A 31 12.84 2.91 6.93
N THR A 32 13.58 2.07 6.24
CA THR A 32 14.02 2.35 4.87
C THR A 32 12.73 2.67 4.14
N ILE A 33 12.63 3.84 3.52
CA ILE A 33 11.47 4.22 2.71
C ILE A 33 11.52 3.29 1.49
N GLU A 34 10.99 2.10 1.67
CA GLU A 34 10.88 1.11 0.61
C GLU A 34 9.78 1.61 -0.33
N ASN A 35 10.11 1.76 -1.61
CA ASN A 35 9.15 2.20 -2.60
C ASN A 35 7.92 1.27 -2.58
N PRO A 36 6.72 1.78 -2.26
CA PRO A 36 5.51 0.96 -2.13
C PRO A 36 5.17 0.18 -3.41
N ILE A 37 5.45 0.75 -4.59
CA ILE A 37 5.21 0.07 -5.87
C ILE A 37 6.16 -1.12 -6.01
N VAL A 38 7.45 -0.92 -5.74
CA VAL A 38 8.45 -2.00 -5.81
C VAL A 38 8.04 -3.14 -4.89
N LYS A 39 7.67 -2.85 -3.64
CA LYS A 39 7.22 -3.87 -2.69
C LYS A 39 6.00 -4.65 -3.17
N ILE A 40 5.04 -3.97 -3.80
CA ILE A 40 3.87 -4.63 -4.38
C ILE A 40 4.27 -5.49 -5.58
N LEU A 41 5.10 -4.98 -6.51
CA LEU A 41 5.59 -5.74 -7.67
C LEU A 41 6.37 -6.98 -7.24
N ASP A 42 7.28 -6.84 -6.27
CA ASP A 42 8.06 -7.94 -5.73
C ASP A 42 7.17 -9.03 -5.12
N SER A 43 6.04 -8.65 -4.56
CA SER A 43 5.09 -9.61 -3.99
C SER A 43 4.43 -10.52 -5.05
N PHE A 44 4.48 -10.12 -6.31
CA PHE A 44 3.97 -10.88 -7.46
C PHE A 44 5.09 -11.48 -8.33
N SER A 45 6.37 -11.29 -7.98
CA SER A 45 7.53 -11.71 -8.79
C SER A 45 7.63 -13.22 -9.04
N THR A 46 6.91 -14.04 -8.27
CA THR A 46 6.84 -15.50 -8.43
C THR A 46 5.95 -15.97 -9.59
N VAL A 47 5.08 -15.09 -10.10
CA VAL A 47 4.16 -15.41 -11.20
C VAL A 47 4.49 -14.58 -12.44
N GLU A 48 4.19 -15.12 -13.64
CA GLU A 48 4.41 -14.40 -14.91
C GLU A 48 3.28 -13.40 -15.18
N SER A 49 2.05 -13.76 -14.80
CA SER A 49 0.89 -12.89 -14.94
C SER A 49 -0.12 -13.12 -13.83
N LEU A 50 -0.92 -12.12 -13.54
CA LEU A 50 -2.02 -12.18 -12.60
C LEU A 50 -3.19 -11.35 -13.10
N HIS A 51 -4.38 -11.92 -13.02
CA HIS A 51 -5.66 -11.21 -13.13
C HIS A 51 -6.51 -11.56 -11.92
N ALA A 52 -6.94 -10.58 -11.16
CA ALA A 52 -7.80 -10.79 -10.01
C ALA A 52 -8.88 -9.72 -9.91
N ARG A 53 -10.10 -10.12 -9.54
CA ARG A 53 -11.09 -9.17 -9.05
C ARG A 53 -10.62 -8.62 -7.71
N THR A 54 -10.95 -7.36 -7.42
CA THR A 54 -10.60 -6.75 -6.14
C THR A 54 -11.82 -6.20 -5.42
N SER A 55 -11.81 -6.26 -4.10
CA SER A 55 -12.61 -5.37 -3.28
C SER A 55 -11.67 -4.48 -2.48
N MET A 56 -11.91 -3.19 -2.56
CA MET A 56 -11.08 -2.19 -1.91
C MET A 56 -11.90 -1.44 -0.87
N ARG A 57 -11.27 -1.16 0.26
CA ARG A 57 -11.80 -0.30 1.31
C ARG A 57 -10.81 0.81 1.59
N VAL A 58 -11.28 2.03 1.58
CA VAL A 58 -10.50 3.20 1.96
C VAL A 58 -11.16 3.81 3.20
N ASP A 59 -10.44 3.80 4.31
CA ASP A 59 -10.79 4.52 5.53
C ASP A 59 -9.87 5.74 5.63
N THR A 60 -10.42 6.93 5.78
CA THR A 60 -9.63 8.18 5.87
C THR A 60 -10.34 9.18 6.79
N VAL A 61 -9.56 10.09 7.36
CA VAL A 61 -10.11 11.21 8.13
C VAL A 61 -10.00 12.49 7.31
N ARG A 62 -11.11 13.18 7.12
CA ARG A 62 -11.14 14.46 6.42
C ARG A 62 -11.92 15.48 7.22
N ASN A 63 -11.27 16.60 7.56
CA ASN A 63 -11.84 17.65 8.41
C ASN A 63 -12.35 17.14 9.78
N GLY A 64 -11.69 16.11 10.33
CA GLY A 64 -12.10 15.48 11.61
C GLY A 64 -13.21 14.45 11.49
N GLU A 65 -13.73 14.20 10.29
CA GLU A 65 -14.77 13.19 10.06
C GLU A 65 -14.17 11.93 9.41
N GLU A 66 -14.54 10.76 9.95
CA GLU A 66 -14.20 9.48 9.36
C GLU A 66 -15.02 9.24 8.09
N MET A 67 -14.32 8.97 7.01
CA MET A 67 -14.91 8.59 5.73
C MET A 67 -14.53 7.17 5.37
N LYS A 68 -15.52 6.36 4.94
CA LYS A 68 -15.33 4.98 4.48
C LYS A 68 -15.84 4.86 3.06
N VAL A 69 -14.96 4.44 2.16
CA VAL A 69 -15.30 4.23 0.75
C VAL A 69 -15.06 2.76 0.41
N LEU A 70 -16.07 2.12 -0.17
CA LEU A 70 -15.98 0.74 -0.66
C LEU A 70 -16.00 0.77 -2.19
N LEU A 71 -15.06 0.06 -2.79
CA LEU A 71 -14.87 -0.03 -4.22
C LEU A 71 -14.74 -1.50 -4.63
N ASN A 72 -15.18 -1.79 -5.84
CA ASN A 72 -14.78 -3.00 -6.54
C ASN A 72 -13.73 -2.66 -7.59
N GLY A 73 -13.05 -3.66 -8.14
CA GLY A 73 -12.04 -3.41 -9.15
C GLY A 73 -11.43 -4.66 -9.74
N TYR A 74 -10.37 -4.43 -10.49
CA TYR A 74 -9.49 -5.46 -11.03
C TYR A 74 -8.04 -5.07 -10.80
N LEU A 75 -7.23 -6.07 -10.49
CA LEU A 75 -5.78 -5.96 -10.48
C LEU A 75 -5.24 -6.86 -11.57
N LEU A 76 -4.40 -6.29 -12.43
CA LEU A 76 -3.66 -7.00 -13.46
C LEU A 76 -2.18 -6.80 -13.21
N TYR A 77 -1.41 -7.85 -13.34
CA TYR A 77 0.04 -7.79 -13.26
C TYR A 77 0.62 -8.65 -14.38
N GLN A 78 1.70 -8.17 -14.96
CA GLN A 78 2.54 -8.93 -15.89
C GLN A 78 4.01 -8.60 -15.64
N LYS A 79 4.77 -9.66 -15.48
CA LYS A 79 6.21 -9.57 -15.29
C LYS A 79 6.90 -8.93 -16.50
N PRO A 80 7.98 -8.14 -16.33
CA PRO A 80 8.56 -7.89 -15.01
C PRO A 80 7.93 -6.71 -14.26
N ASN A 81 7.38 -5.69 -14.93
CA ASN A 81 7.12 -4.38 -14.34
C ASN A 81 5.81 -3.75 -14.83
N GLN A 82 4.77 -4.54 -15.06
CA GLN A 82 3.47 -4.02 -15.47
C GLN A 82 2.43 -4.29 -14.42
N LEU A 83 1.79 -3.25 -13.92
CA LEU A 83 0.71 -3.33 -12.92
C LEU A 83 -0.41 -2.39 -13.30
N ARG A 84 -1.65 -2.87 -13.28
CA ARG A 84 -2.84 -2.03 -13.46
C ARG A 84 -3.84 -2.30 -12.36
N LEU A 85 -4.35 -1.24 -11.76
CA LEU A 85 -5.40 -1.30 -10.76
C LEU A 85 -6.56 -0.40 -11.18
N LEU A 86 -7.70 -1.01 -11.46
CA LEU A 86 -8.94 -0.30 -11.75
C LEU A 86 -9.83 -0.29 -10.52
N GLY A 87 -10.49 0.83 -10.27
CA GLY A 87 -11.46 0.98 -9.20
C GLY A 87 -12.76 1.58 -9.69
N TYR A 88 -13.87 0.97 -9.30
CA TYR A 88 -15.21 1.45 -9.62
C TYR A 88 -16.14 1.36 -8.41
N HIS A 89 -17.11 2.25 -8.39
CA HIS A 89 -18.18 2.24 -7.40
C HIS A 89 -19.02 0.96 -7.56
N PRO A 90 -19.60 0.39 -6.49
CA PRO A 90 -20.46 -0.79 -6.59
C PRO A 90 -21.61 -0.66 -7.60
N LEU A 91 -22.03 0.55 -7.93
CA LEU A 91 -23.01 0.85 -9.00
C LEU A 91 -22.41 0.91 -10.42
N GLY A 92 -21.14 0.53 -10.61
CA GLY A 92 -20.48 0.41 -11.91
C GLY A 92 -19.78 1.68 -12.43
N MET A 93 -19.85 2.81 -11.72
CA MET A 93 -19.17 4.04 -12.13
C MET A 93 -17.66 3.93 -11.91
N GLY A 94 -16.85 4.13 -12.96
CA GLY A 94 -15.39 4.17 -12.88
C GLY A 94 -14.91 5.33 -12.02
N LEU A 95 -14.04 5.05 -11.06
CA LEU A 95 -13.49 6.05 -10.12
C LEU A 95 -12.04 6.36 -10.44
N PHE A 96 -11.25 5.34 -10.73
CA PHE A 96 -9.87 5.51 -11.17
C PHE A 96 -9.40 4.31 -12.00
N ASP A 97 -8.37 4.56 -12.80
CA ASP A 97 -7.59 3.57 -13.54
C ASP A 97 -6.12 3.96 -13.42
N ALA A 98 -5.37 3.17 -12.68
CA ALA A 98 -3.95 3.38 -12.40
C ALA A 98 -3.14 2.32 -13.11
N ILE A 99 -2.16 2.73 -13.91
CA ILE A 99 -1.23 1.86 -14.61
C ILE A 99 0.19 2.24 -14.22
N TYR A 100 0.98 1.24 -13.89
CA TYR A 100 2.43 1.32 -13.84
C TYR A 100 2.98 0.44 -14.97
N LEU A 101 3.81 1.01 -15.80
CA LEU A 101 4.36 0.37 -16.98
C LEU A 101 5.82 0.81 -17.16
N ASP A 102 6.76 -0.11 -16.94
CA ASP A 102 8.19 0.07 -17.22
C ASP A 102 8.81 1.39 -16.69
N GLY A 103 8.41 1.81 -15.49
CA GLY A 103 8.90 3.04 -14.84
C GLY A 103 8.01 4.26 -15.05
N GLU A 104 6.99 4.18 -15.87
CA GLU A 104 6.01 5.23 -16.07
C GLU A 104 4.74 4.95 -15.25
N PHE A 105 4.14 6.00 -14.72
CA PHE A 105 2.90 5.93 -13.96
C PHE A 105 1.81 6.76 -14.63
N PHE A 106 0.64 6.16 -14.78
CA PHE A 106 -0.54 6.77 -15.38
C PHE A 106 -1.72 6.63 -14.42
N LEU A 107 -2.47 7.69 -14.22
CA LEU A 107 -3.67 7.70 -13.39
C LEU A 107 -4.78 8.47 -14.07
N LEU A 108 -5.86 7.80 -14.40
CA LEU A 108 -7.09 8.43 -14.89
C LEU A 108 -8.12 8.51 -13.75
N ILE A 109 -8.73 9.68 -13.57
CA ILE A 109 -9.84 9.92 -12.63
C ILE A 109 -11.05 10.41 -13.44
N PRO A 110 -11.90 9.49 -13.94
CA PRO A 110 -12.93 9.80 -14.91
C PRO A 110 -13.92 10.88 -14.46
N PHE A 111 -14.40 10.81 -13.21
CA PHE A 111 -15.38 11.76 -12.68
C PHE A 111 -14.82 13.19 -12.54
N GLN A 112 -13.48 13.36 -12.50
CA GLN A 112 -12.82 14.67 -12.51
C GLN A 112 -12.44 15.13 -13.92
N LYS A 113 -12.62 14.27 -14.94
CA LYS A 113 -12.10 14.48 -16.29
C LYS A 113 -10.62 14.84 -16.31
N ARG A 114 -9.83 14.13 -15.51
CA ARG A 114 -8.39 14.35 -15.35
C ARG A 114 -7.61 13.06 -15.47
N ALA A 115 -6.46 13.19 -16.09
CA ALA A 115 -5.45 12.17 -16.13
C ALA A 115 -4.12 12.75 -15.61
N TYR A 116 -3.29 11.92 -15.03
CA TYR A 116 -1.98 12.27 -14.53
C TYR A 116 -0.97 11.29 -15.09
N THR A 117 0.16 11.80 -15.55
CA THR A 117 1.27 10.97 -16.09
C THR A 117 2.58 11.45 -15.50
N GLY A 118 3.52 10.55 -15.29
CA GLY A 118 4.85 10.88 -14.81
C GLY A 118 5.72 9.65 -14.61
N GLU A 119 6.97 9.87 -14.33
CA GLU A 119 7.93 8.80 -14.02
C GLU A 119 7.76 8.32 -12.57
N VAL A 120 8.28 7.12 -12.28
CA VAL A 120 8.25 6.54 -10.93
C VAL A 120 8.97 7.43 -9.90
N SER A 121 10.00 8.14 -10.31
CA SER A 121 10.72 9.13 -9.48
C SER A 121 9.79 10.25 -8.98
N GLU A 122 8.89 10.76 -9.83
CA GLU A 122 7.88 11.74 -9.41
C GLU A 122 6.88 11.14 -8.43
N PHE A 123 6.59 9.85 -8.53
CA PHE A 123 5.73 9.14 -7.59
C PHE A 123 6.42 8.94 -6.24
N GLU A 124 7.73 8.70 -6.23
CA GLU A 124 8.54 8.66 -5.00
C GLU A 124 8.50 9.98 -4.26
N ASP A 125 8.63 11.10 -4.97
CA ASP A 125 8.47 12.44 -4.41
C ASP A 125 7.06 12.67 -3.79
N LEU A 126 6.02 12.10 -4.40
CA LEU A 126 4.66 12.17 -3.86
C LEU A 126 4.52 11.34 -2.58
N ILE A 127 5.15 10.17 -2.53
CA ILE A 127 5.19 9.30 -1.35
C ILE A 127 5.90 10.01 -0.21
N GLU A 128 7.07 10.59 -0.45
CA GLU A 128 7.81 11.34 0.55
C GLU A 128 6.97 12.48 1.13
N LYS A 129 6.27 13.23 0.29
CA LYS A 129 5.34 14.30 0.71
C LYS A 129 4.08 13.80 1.42
N ALA A 130 3.69 12.55 1.20
CA ALA A 130 2.56 11.93 1.89
C ALA A 130 2.90 11.51 3.33
N GLY A 131 4.19 11.43 3.65
CA GLY A 131 4.72 10.94 4.93
C GLY A 131 4.89 9.43 4.95
N PRO A 132 5.21 8.84 6.12
CA PRO A 132 5.48 7.42 6.25
C PRO A 132 4.33 6.55 5.74
N ILE A 133 4.66 5.59 4.87
CA ILE A 133 3.73 4.61 4.31
C ILE A 133 4.16 3.22 4.79
N GLU A 134 3.22 2.49 5.38
CA GLU A 134 3.40 1.09 5.75
C GLU A 134 2.62 0.20 4.80
N ILE A 135 3.28 -0.84 4.27
CA ILE A 135 2.63 -1.87 3.45
C ILE A 135 2.72 -3.21 4.16
N GLN A 136 1.56 -3.82 4.34
CA GLN A 136 1.39 -5.15 4.88
C GLN A 136 0.78 -6.05 3.80
N LEU A 137 1.43 -7.18 3.55
CA LEU A 137 1.01 -8.17 2.57
C LEU A 137 0.63 -9.45 3.33
N GLU A 138 -0.62 -9.84 3.26
CA GLU A 138 -1.10 -11.10 3.85
C GLU A 138 -1.16 -12.17 2.76
N ARG A 139 -0.40 -13.24 2.98
CA ARG A 139 -0.31 -14.38 2.06
C ARG A 139 -0.80 -15.62 2.79
N PRO A 140 -1.79 -16.35 2.24
CA PRO A 140 -2.17 -17.67 2.75
C PRO A 140 -1.01 -18.63 2.65
N GLU A 141 -0.96 -19.62 3.52
CA GLU A 141 0.02 -20.69 3.45
C GLU A 141 -0.10 -21.44 2.11
N GLY A 142 1.04 -21.66 1.44
CA GLY A 142 1.11 -22.28 0.12
C GLY A 142 0.66 -21.40 -1.06
N SER A 143 0.28 -20.14 -0.83
CA SER A 143 -0.07 -19.23 -1.93
C SER A 143 1.17 -18.54 -2.50
N GLU A 144 1.26 -18.42 -3.83
CA GLU A 144 2.32 -17.70 -4.52
C GLU A 144 2.15 -16.17 -4.43
N ILE A 145 0.91 -15.70 -4.23
CA ILE A 145 0.57 -14.28 -4.21
C ILE A 145 -0.13 -13.87 -2.90
N PRO A 146 -0.06 -12.60 -2.48
CA PRO A 146 -0.85 -12.11 -1.37
C PRO A 146 -2.35 -12.12 -1.73
N HIS A 147 -3.20 -12.47 -0.77
CA HIS A 147 -4.65 -12.33 -0.91
C HIS A 147 -5.15 -10.96 -0.43
N ARG A 148 -4.33 -10.25 0.36
CA ARG A 148 -4.65 -8.94 0.89
C ARG A 148 -3.43 -8.04 0.96
N ILE A 149 -3.62 -6.79 0.50
CA ILE A 149 -2.64 -5.72 0.56
C ILE A 149 -3.24 -4.63 1.43
N ARG A 150 -2.54 -4.20 2.49
CA ARG A 150 -2.90 -3.04 3.30
C ARG A 150 -1.84 -1.96 3.14
N ILE A 151 -2.29 -0.74 2.92
CA ILE A 151 -1.44 0.44 2.79
C ILE A 151 -1.93 1.45 3.83
N ASN A 152 -1.07 1.81 4.78
CA ASN A 152 -1.34 2.83 5.78
C ASN A 152 -0.51 4.07 5.47
N VAL A 153 -1.15 5.20 5.19
CA VAL A 153 -0.50 6.52 5.05
C VAL A 153 -0.67 7.22 6.38
N ILE A 154 0.37 7.15 7.22
CA ILE A 154 0.28 7.49 8.66
C ILE A 154 -0.15 8.94 8.86
N GLU A 155 0.54 9.90 8.25
CA GLU A 155 0.26 11.33 8.43
C GLU A 155 -1.08 11.78 7.84
N LYS A 156 -1.69 10.96 6.99
CA LYS A 156 -3.00 11.25 6.37
C LYS A 156 -4.13 10.49 7.06
N GLU A 157 -3.83 9.71 8.09
CA GLU A 157 -4.81 8.85 8.75
C GLU A 157 -5.63 8.05 7.73
N THR A 158 -4.95 7.60 6.66
CA THR A 158 -5.60 6.91 5.55
C THR A 158 -5.14 5.47 5.50
N ARG A 159 -6.10 4.56 5.54
CA ARG A 159 -5.89 3.12 5.36
C ARG A 159 -6.59 2.64 4.10
N ILE A 160 -5.84 1.95 3.26
CA ILE A 160 -6.35 1.30 2.05
C ILE A 160 -6.17 -0.20 2.23
N GLU A 161 -7.25 -0.95 2.09
CA GLU A 161 -7.23 -2.41 2.07
C GLU A 161 -7.70 -2.89 0.71
N ILE A 162 -6.89 -3.70 0.03
CA ILE A 162 -7.19 -4.34 -1.25
C ILE A 162 -7.22 -5.84 -1.02
N ARG A 163 -8.35 -6.49 -1.29
CA ARG A 163 -8.50 -7.95 -1.25
C ARG A 163 -8.59 -8.48 -2.66
N LEU A 164 -7.72 -9.43 -2.98
CA LEU A 164 -7.75 -10.15 -4.23
C LEU A 164 -8.77 -11.29 -4.14
N LYS A 165 -9.61 -11.41 -5.15
CA LYS A 165 -10.66 -12.43 -5.26
C LYS A 165 -10.49 -13.18 -6.58
N ASP A 166 -10.66 -14.49 -6.53
CA ASP A 166 -10.62 -15.38 -7.70
C ASP A 166 -9.40 -15.10 -8.60
N PRO A 167 -8.18 -15.13 -8.06
CA PRO A 167 -7.00 -14.83 -8.83
C PRO A 167 -6.76 -15.92 -9.89
N SER A 168 -6.51 -15.48 -11.12
CA SER A 168 -6.01 -16.30 -12.21
C SER A 168 -4.54 -15.95 -12.42
N ILE A 169 -3.65 -16.89 -12.16
CA ILE A 169 -2.20 -16.73 -12.30
C ILE A 169 -1.69 -17.45 -13.53
N ASN A 170 -0.62 -16.92 -14.12
CA ASN A 170 0.07 -17.49 -15.29
C ASN A 170 -0.89 -17.77 -16.48
N SER A 171 -1.95 -16.97 -16.59
CA SER A 171 -2.89 -16.99 -17.72
C SER A 171 -2.57 -15.87 -18.69
N SER A 172 -2.90 -16.08 -19.98
CA SER A 172 -2.73 -15.03 -20.98
C SER A 172 -3.64 -13.85 -20.66
N LEU A 173 -3.07 -12.65 -20.63
CA LEU A 173 -3.80 -11.40 -20.54
C LEU A 173 -4.13 -10.90 -21.95
N PRO A 174 -5.25 -10.16 -22.16
CA PRO A 174 -5.50 -9.48 -23.42
C PRO A 174 -4.34 -8.55 -23.79
N GLU A 175 -4.02 -8.44 -25.08
CA GLU A 175 -2.87 -7.68 -25.60
C GLU A 175 -2.88 -6.21 -25.17
N ASP A 176 -4.06 -5.61 -25.00
CA ASP A 176 -4.26 -4.21 -24.62
C ASP A 176 -4.48 -4.01 -23.11
N SER A 177 -4.23 -5.03 -22.29
CA SER A 177 -4.44 -4.97 -20.82
C SER A 177 -3.73 -3.80 -20.14
N PHE A 178 -2.58 -3.39 -20.65
CA PHE A 178 -1.78 -2.29 -20.11
C PHE A 178 -1.75 -1.06 -21.03
N ARG A 179 -2.58 -1.07 -22.09
CA ARG A 179 -2.67 0.08 -22.98
C ARG A 179 -3.28 1.28 -22.27
N TRP A 180 -2.55 2.39 -22.26
CA TRP A 180 -3.05 3.66 -21.78
C TRP A 180 -3.89 4.37 -22.85
N VAL A 181 -5.12 4.71 -22.52
CA VAL A 181 -6.01 5.46 -23.40
C VAL A 181 -6.63 6.61 -22.62
N VAL A 182 -6.40 7.83 -23.07
CA VAL A 182 -7.02 9.03 -22.50
C VAL A 182 -8.31 9.32 -23.25
N PRO A 183 -9.47 9.31 -22.57
CA PRO A 183 -10.74 9.65 -23.22
C PRO A 183 -10.78 11.10 -23.71
N GLU A 184 -11.60 11.38 -24.70
CA GLU A 184 -11.82 12.73 -25.19
C GLU A 184 -12.35 13.66 -24.07
N GLY A 185 -11.84 14.89 -24.04
CA GLY A 185 -12.23 15.89 -23.03
C GLY A 185 -11.60 15.70 -21.65
N VAL A 186 -10.64 14.77 -21.51
CA VAL A 186 -9.86 14.59 -20.28
C VAL A 186 -8.59 15.45 -20.33
N GLU A 187 -8.38 16.25 -19.29
CA GLU A 187 -7.17 17.06 -19.13
C GLU A 187 -6.02 16.20 -18.58
N VAL A 188 -4.91 16.13 -19.32
CA VAL A 188 -3.69 15.42 -18.87
C VAL A 188 -2.78 16.38 -18.12
N LYS A 189 -2.29 15.96 -16.95
CA LYS A 189 -1.41 16.74 -16.06
C LYS A 189 -0.19 15.93 -15.65
N PRO A 190 0.94 16.58 -15.35
CA PRO A 190 2.06 15.92 -14.66
C PRO A 190 1.63 15.35 -13.32
N LEU A 191 2.15 14.17 -12.98
CA LEU A 191 1.87 13.48 -11.71
C LEU A 191 2.18 14.36 -10.49
N ALA A 192 3.24 15.15 -10.55
CA ALA A 192 3.63 16.12 -9.51
C ALA A 192 2.52 17.12 -9.13
N GLN A 193 1.49 17.30 -9.98
CA GLN A 193 0.37 18.18 -9.67
C GLN A 193 -0.74 17.50 -8.86
N LEU A 194 -0.71 16.19 -8.69
CA LEU A 194 -1.74 15.44 -7.96
C LEU A 194 -1.95 15.94 -6.53
N LEU A 195 -0.85 16.26 -5.82
CA LEU A 195 -0.88 16.74 -4.43
C LEU A 195 -0.90 18.27 -4.29
N ARG A 196 -0.85 19.01 -5.39
CA ARG A 196 -0.96 20.46 -5.29
C ARG A 196 -2.37 20.84 -4.81
N LYS A 197 -2.50 21.23 -3.54
CA LYS A 197 -3.72 21.84 -3.03
C LYS A 197 -4.05 23.05 -3.93
N LYS A 198 -5.23 23.07 -4.57
CA LYS A 198 -5.76 24.30 -5.09
C LYS A 198 -5.76 25.32 -3.94
N ARG A 199 -4.88 26.30 -3.97
CA ARG A 199 -5.08 27.50 -3.15
C ARG A 199 -6.37 28.14 -3.69
N LEU A 200 -7.46 27.94 -2.96
CA LEU A 200 -8.67 28.72 -3.16
C LEU A 200 -8.27 30.18 -2.97
N ARG A 201 -8.30 30.94 -4.04
CA ARG A 201 -8.26 32.41 -4.01
C ARG A 201 -9.64 32.93 -3.64
#